data_a67aca0bcbd7873602770534bec06ef5
#
_entry.id   a67aca0bcbd7873602770534bec06ef5
#
_cell.length_a   1.000
_cell.length_b   1.000
_cell.length_c   1.000
_cell.angle_alpha   90.00
_cell.angle_beta   90.00
_cell.angle_gamma   90.00
#
_symmetry.space_group_name_H-M   'P 1'
#
loop_
_entity.id
_entity.type
_entity.pdbx_description
1 polymer ?
#
loop_
_entity_poly.entity_id
_entity_poly.type
_entity_poly.pdbx_seq_one_letter_code
_entity_poly.pdbx_strand_id
1 'polypeptide(L)'
;MSRERAQAVLTDCFGPFGPIRFPYVKMGNIDSLHLFGDTELMIFAMYAQNKHRWRKALDIGANLGLHSICMNRMGWDVKAYEPDPTHFQRLMENLALNGANRVQPHMAAVSTEAGTATFVRVLNNLTGNHLEGFKNSYGPTEKIHVVTVDCKDLWPGTDFAKIDSEGNEAELCKTMTAETMSHMDCVLEVRNGENARQIFEHFNAIGVPMWSQKKDWQRVINFDDMPMANREGSLFVGKKGPFA
;
A
#
# COMPACT_ATOMS: atom_id res chain seq x y z
N MET A 1 -10.23 -30.17 4.92
CA MET A 1 -8.96 -29.60 5.44
C MET A 1 -9.11 -29.44 6.94
N SER A 2 -8.26 -30.07 7.74
CA SER A 2 -8.34 -30.01 9.19
C SER A 2 -8.03 -28.60 9.71
N ARG A 3 -8.61 -28.22 10.85
CA ARG A 3 -8.36 -26.95 11.55
C ARG A 3 -6.86 -26.68 11.81
N GLU A 4 -6.03 -27.70 11.82
CA GLU A 4 -4.57 -27.58 12.02
C GLU A 4 -3.83 -26.92 10.84
N ARG A 5 -4.33 -27.03 9.59
CA ARG A 5 -3.73 -26.30 8.45
C ARG A 5 -4.07 -24.80 8.43
N ALA A 6 -5.12 -24.39 9.10
CA ALA A 6 -5.51 -22.98 9.21
C ALA A 6 -4.58 -22.15 10.12
N GLN A 7 -3.67 -22.80 10.86
CA GLN A 7 -2.66 -22.14 11.69
C GLN A 7 -1.24 -22.21 11.11
N ALA A 8 -1.09 -22.62 9.85
CA ALA A 8 0.22 -22.64 9.20
C ALA A 8 0.74 -21.21 9.10
N VAL A 9 1.70 -20.91 9.94
CA VAL A 9 2.51 -19.69 9.85
C VAL A 9 3.52 -19.94 8.73
N LEU A 10 3.58 -19.08 7.72
CA LEU A 10 4.65 -19.13 6.73
C LEU A 10 5.97 -18.87 7.46
N THR A 11 6.77 -19.91 7.61
CA THR A 11 8.06 -19.87 8.35
C THR A 11 9.28 -19.97 7.44
N ASP A 12 9.05 -20.17 6.15
CA ASP A 12 10.12 -20.38 5.19
C ASP A 12 10.90 -19.09 4.93
N CYS A 13 12.14 -19.25 4.46
CA CYS A 13 12.98 -18.13 4.09
C CYS A 13 12.36 -17.37 2.92
N PHE A 14 11.95 -16.12 3.13
CA PHE A 14 11.36 -15.27 2.12
C PHE A 14 12.46 -14.42 1.45
N GLY A 15 13.33 -15.07 0.69
CA GLY A 15 14.43 -14.42 -0.03
C GLY A 15 15.25 -13.48 0.86
N PRO A 16 15.51 -12.24 0.44
CA PRO A 16 16.33 -11.28 1.17
C PRO A 16 15.68 -10.76 2.46
N PHE A 17 14.39 -11.05 2.70
CA PHE A 17 13.66 -10.64 3.90
C PHE A 17 13.84 -11.61 5.07
N GLY A 18 14.44 -12.80 4.81
CA GLY A 18 14.57 -13.85 5.80
C GLY A 18 13.23 -14.52 6.14
N PRO A 19 13.15 -15.22 7.27
CA PRO A 19 11.90 -15.87 7.67
C PRO A 19 10.83 -14.84 8.04
N ILE A 20 9.64 -14.98 7.45
CA ILE A 20 8.44 -14.19 7.79
C ILE A 20 7.40 -15.13 8.40
N ARG A 21 6.89 -14.76 9.57
CA ARG A 21 5.79 -15.43 10.25
C ARG A 21 4.51 -14.67 9.96
N PHE A 22 3.65 -15.24 9.12
CA PHE A 22 2.40 -14.59 8.69
C PHE A 22 1.24 -15.57 8.81
N PRO A 23 0.37 -15.43 9.83
CA PRO A 23 -0.75 -16.34 10.05
C PRO A 23 -1.73 -16.32 8.88
N TYR A 24 -2.33 -17.49 8.61
CA TYR A 24 -3.43 -17.56 7.66
C TYR A 24 -4.65 -16.79 8.17
N VAL A 25 -5.13 -15.85 7.35
CA VAL A 25 -6.36 -15.06 7.60
C VAL A 25 -7.23 -15.11 6.35
N LYS A 26 -8.49 -15.52 6.51
CA LYS A 26 -9.47 -15.41 5.43
C LYS A 26 -10.00 -13.98 5.39
N MET A 27 -9.90 -13.32 4.21
CA MET A 27 -10.24 -11.91 4.02
C MET A 27 -11.44 -11.72 3.08
N GLY A 28 -12.29 -12.70 2.95
CA GLY A 28 -13.44 -12.71 2.05
C GLY A 28 -13.20 -13.60 0.85
N ASN A 29 -13.18 -13.02 -0.36
CA ASN A 29 -12.90 -13.76 -1.60
C ASN A 29 -11.42 -14.13 -1.76
N ILE A 30 -10.53 -13.46 -1.02
CA ILE A 30 -9.11 -13.75 -0.94
C ILE A 30 -8.73 -14.12 0.50
N ASP A 31 -7.50 -14.50 0.69
CA ASP A 31 -6.89 -14.76 1.99
C ASP A 31 -5.46 -14.22 2.06
N SER A 32 -4.82 -14.33 3.20
CA SER A 32 -3.47 -13.79 3.41
C SER A 32 -2.39 -14.43 2.51
N LEU A 33 -2.65 -15.57 1.85
CA LEU A 33 -1.72 -16.16 0.90
C LEU A 33 -1.69 -15.39 -0.43
N HIS A 34 -2.79 -14.74 -0.79
CA HIS A 34 -2.85 -13.91 -1.99
C HIS A 34 -1.95 -12.67 -1.90
N LEU A 35 -1.57 -12.24 -0.67
CA LEU A 35 -0.59 -11.17 -0.45
C LEU A 35 0.84 -11.56 -0.85
N PHE A 36 1.08 -12.82 -1.21
CA PHE A 36 2.33 -13.35 -1.75
C PHE A 36 2.22 -13.68 -3.24
N GLY A 37 1.26 -13.09 -3.94
CA GLY A 37 1.07 -13.26 -5.39
C GLY A 37 2.19 -12.61 -6.21
N ASP A 38 2.27 -12.96 -7.49
CA ASP A 38 3.37 -12.54 -8.38
C ASP A 38 3.53 -11.02 -8.47
N THR A 39 2.41 -10.27 -8.48
CA THR A 39 2.43 -8.81 -8.50
C THR A 39 3.09 -8.23 -7.25
N GLU A 40 2.79 -8.79 -6.09
CA GLU A 40 3.37 -8.38 -4.81
C GLU A 40 4.85 -8.79 -4.72
N LEU A 41 5.20 -9.99 -5.20
CA LEU A 41 6.60 -10.45 -5.22
C LEU A 41 7.49 -9.51 -6.03
N MET A 42 6.99 -8.91 -7.10
CA MET A 42 7.73 -7.89 -7.87
C MET A 42 7.97 -6.61 -7.06
N ILE A 43 6.98 -6.18 -6.26
CA ILE A 43 7.14 -5.02 -5.36
C ILE A 43 8.17 -5.35 -4.26
N PHE A 44 8.14 -6.55 -3.71
CA PHE A 44 9.14 -6.97 -2.72
C PHE A 44 10.54 -7.05 -3.32
N ALA A 45 10.68 -7.54 -4.57
CA ALA A 45 11.96 -7.51 -5.28
C ALA A 45 12.47 -6.07 -5.45
N MET A 46 11.57 -5.12 -5.77
CA MET A 46 11.90 -3.69 -5.84
C MET A 46 12.39 -3.17 -4.47
N TYR A 47 11.76 -3.52 -3.35
CA TYR A 47 12.24 -3.14 -2.01
C TYR A 47 13.67 -3.66 -1.76
N ALA A 48 13.92 -4.92 -2.08
CA ALA A 48 15.24 -5.54 -1.88
C ALA A 48 16.33 -4.85 -2.71
N GLN A 49 16.05 -4.54 -3.97
CA GLN A 49 16.99 -3.86 -4.86
C GLN A 49 17.27 -2.42 -4.40
N ASN A 50 16.27 -1.73 -3.89
CA ASN A 50 16.37 -0.35 -3.44
C ASN A 50 16.68 -0.21 -1.94
N LYS A 51 17.17 -1.26 -1.28
CA LYS A 51 17.47 -1.30 0.16
C LYS A 51 18.29 -0.09 0.65
N HIS A 52 19.20 0.42 -0.18
CA HIS A 52 20.08 1.53 0.17
C HIS A 52 19.60 2.89 -0.37
N ARG A 53 18.58 2.89 -1.22
CA ARG A 53 17.97 4.09 -1.81
C ARG A 53 17.03 4.78 -0.84
N TRP A 54 16.26 4.00 -0.06
CA TRP A 54 15.25 4.50 0.84
C TRP A 54 15.58 4.14 2.30
N ARG A 55 15.15 4.97 3.23
CA ARG A 55 15.37 4.81 4.67
C ARG A 55 14.10 5.03 5.48
N LYS A 56 13.26 5.98 5.07
CA LYS A 56 12.01 6.35 5.74
C LYS A 56 10.85 6.09 4.80
N ALA A 57 9.98 5.19 5.20
CA ALA A 57 8.88 4.76 4.37
C ALA A 57 7.51 5.00 5.03
N LEU A 58 6.52 5.22 4.17
CA LEU A 58 5.10 5.19 4.52
C LEU A 58 4.46 3.95 3.91
N ASP A 59 3.65 3.25 4.70
CA ASP A 59 2.77 2.18 4.25
C ASP A 59 1.33 2.63 4.51
N ILE A 60 0.70 3.19 3.48
CA ILE A 60 -0.67 3.72 3.53
C ILE A 60 -1.61 2.62 3.07
N GLY A 61 -2.56 2.23 3.93
CA GLY A 61 -3.36 1.02 3.77
C GLY A 61 -2.53 -0.23 4.10
N ALA A 62 -1.94 -0.25 5.29
CA ALA A 62 -1.01 -1.30 5.69
C ALA A 62 -1.67 -2.69 5.85
N ASN A 63 -2.99 -2.75 5.98
CA ASN A 63 -3.76 -3.97 6.08
C ASN A 63 -3.19 -4.89 7.19
N LEU A 64 -2.80 -6.11 6.86
CA LEU A 64 -2.20 -7.07 7.81
C LEU A 64 -0.70 -6.86 8.05
N GLY A 65 -0.06 -5.88 7.39
CA GLY A 65 1.31 -5.43 7.65
C GLY A 65 2.42 -6.15 6.91
N LEU A 66 2.13 -6.93 5.86
CA LEU A 66 3.19 -7.65 5.13
C LEU A 66 4.20 -6.69 4.48
N HIS A 67 3.75 -5.63 3.82
CA HIS A 67 4.63 -4.60 3.24
C HIS A 67 5.47 -3.91 4.31
N SER A 68 4.85 -3.51 5.42
CA SER A 68 5.56 -2.92 6.56
C SER A 68 6.66 -3.83 7.11
N ILE A 69 6.40 -5.15 7.23
CA ILE A 69 7.39 -6.15 7.66
C ILE A 69 8.53 -6.23 6.65
N CYS A 70 8.23 -6.32 5.34
CA CYS A 70 9.23 -6.38 4.29
C CYS A 70 10.12 -5.13 4.27
N MET A 71 9.54 -3.94 4.37
CA MET A 71 10.27 -2.67 4.47
C MET A 71 11.14 -2.62 5.72
N ASN A 72 10.65 -3.08 6.88
CA ASN A 72 11.44 -3.20 8.11
C ASN A 72 12.63 -4.13 7.93
N ARG A 73 12.47 -5.27 7.23
CA ARG A 73 13.56 -6.21 6.93
C ARG A 73 14.64 -5.59 6.03
N MET A 74 14.29 -4.59 5.23
CA MET A 74 15.27 -3.78 4.48
C MET A 74 16.01 -2.77 5.36
N GLY A 75 15.62 -2.63 6.63
CA GLY A 75 16.24 -1.73 7.59
C GLY A 75 15.65 -0.31 7.55
N TRP A 76 14.46 -0.13 6.97
CA TRP A 76 13.81 1.16 6.90
C TRP A 76 12.99 1.46 8.17
N ASP A 77 12.86 2.74 8.49
CA ASP A 77 11.91 3.26 9.47
C ASP A 77 10.57 3.46 8.77
N VAL A 78 9.53 2.76 9.24
CA VAL A 78 8.23 2.71 8.55
C VAL A 78 7.15 3.33 9.44
N LYS A 79 6.34 4.23 8.89
CA LYS A 79 5.06 4.60 9.49
C LYS A 79 3.95 3.88 8.71
N ALA A 80 3.19 3.03 9.40
CA ALA A 80 2.14 2.20 8.82
C ALA A 80 0.77 2.72 9.25
N TYR A 81 -0.11 3.00 8.29
CA TYR A 81 -1.45 3.53 8.51
C TYR A 81 -2.51 2.52 8.08
N GLU A 82 -3.36 2.12 9.04
CA GLU A 82 -4.47 1.20 8.80
C GLU A 82 -5.69 1.66 9.61
N PRO A 83 -6.78 2.10 8.93
CA PRO A 83 -7.96 2.62 9.63
C PRO A 83 -8.89 1.55 10.21
N ASP A 84 -8.94 0.32 9.65
CA ASP A 84 -9.82 -0.72 10.16
C ASP A 84 -9.30 -1.28 11.48
N PRO A 85 -10.07 -1.23 12.60
CA PRO A 85 -9.59 -1.71 13.90
C PRO A 85 -9.24 -3.21 13.90
N THR A 86 -9.94 -4.02 13.09
CA THR A 86 -9.67 -5.46 13.01
C THR A 86 -8.38 -5.74 12.27
N HIS A 87 -8.13 -5.03 11.16
CA HIS A 87 -6.86 -5.14 10.42
C HIS A 87 -5.72 -4.57 11.24
N PHE A 88 -5.92 -3.43 11.89
CA PHE A 88 -4.91 -2.81 12.75
C PHE A 88 -4.48 -3.74 13.89
N GLN A 89 -5.42 -4.44 14.53
CA GLN A 89 -5.07 -5.44 15.53
C GLN A 89 -4.19 -6.54 14.94
N ARG A 90 -4.53 -7.06 13.75
CA ARG A 90 -3.73 -8.07 13.05
C ARG A 90 -2.36 -7.54 12.61
N LEU A 91 -2.31 -6.30 12.14
CA LEU A 91 -1.05 -5.60 11.86
C LEU A 91 -0.14 -5.64 13.09
N MET A 92 -0.63 -5.22 14.26
CA MET A 92 0.13 -5.23 15.51
C MET A 92 0.64 -6.63 15.89
N GLU A 93 -0.21 -7.65 15.79
CA GLU A 93 0.13 -9.05 16.06
C GLU A 93 1.26 -9.51 15.10
N ASN A 94 1.12 -9.22 13.80
CA ASN A 94 2.09 -9.62 12.78
C ASN A 94 3.44 -8.89 12.93
N LEU A 95 3.43 -7.60 13.26
CA LEU A 95 4.65 -6.85 13.57
C LEU A 95 5.39 -7.45 14.76
N ALA A 96 4.67 -7.78 15.84
CA ALA A 96 5.25 -8.41 17.03
C ALA A 96 5.86 -9.80 16.71
N LEU A 97 5.13 -10.65 15.97
CA LEU A 97 5.60 -11.98 15.54
C LEU A 97 6.90 -11.92 14.73
N ASN A 98 7.12 -10.83 14.00
CA ASN A 98 8.29 -10.67 13.13
C ASN A 98 9.39 -9.79 13.73
N GLY A 99 9.21 -9.28 14.95
CA GLY A 99 10.17 -8.36 15.57
C GLY A 99 10.38 -7.09 14.75
N ALA A 100 9.32 -6.57 14.13
CA ALA A 100 9.38 -5.43 13.21
C ALA A 100 9.45 -4.09 13.99
N ASN A 101 10.51 -3.90 14.77
CA ASN A 101 10.66 -2.83 15.77
C ASN A 101 10.86 -1.42 15.16
N ARG A 102 11.11 -1.32 13.86
CA ARG A 102 11.25 -0.04 13.14
C ARG A 102 9.95 0.39 12.45
N VAL A 103 8.83 -0.31 12.70
CA VAL A 103 7.52 0.05 12.22
C VAL A 103 6.76 0.77 13.33
N GLN A 104 6.23 1.95 13.02
CA GLN A 104 5.33 2.73 13.86
C GLN A 104 3.91 2.60 13.30
N PRO A 105 3.04 1.78 13.86
CA PRO A 105 1.68 1.60 13.40
C PRO A 105 0.75 2.71 13.93
N HIS A 106 -0.15 3.19 13.07
CA HIS A 106 -1.14 4.21 13.37
C HIS A 106 -2.53 3.73 12.94
N MET A 107 -3.48 3.70 13.87
CA MET A 107 -4.88 3.39 13.57
C MET A 107 -5.58 4.64 13.03
N ALA A 108 -5.32 4.97 11.79
CA ALA A 108 -5.86 6.14 11.10
C ALA A 108 -5.89 5.92 9.59
N ALA A 109 -6.79 6.59 8.90
CA ALA A 109 -6.75 6.74 7.45
C ALA A 109 -5.87 7.93 7.06
N VAL A 110 -5.15 7.81 5.96
CA VAL A 110 -4.47 8.95 5.35
C VAL A 110 -5.43 9.61 4.36
N SER A 111 -5.59 10.92 4.48
CA SER A 111 -6.51 11.72 3.66
C SER A 111 -5.86 13.05 3.30
N THR A 112 -6.57 13.92 2.62
CA THR A 112 -6.13 15.30 2.28
C THR A 112 -6.39 16.30 3.41
N GLU A 113 -7.08 15.86 4.48
CA GLU A 113 -7.41 16.66 5.66
C GLU A 113 -7.35 15.80 6.92
N ALA A 114 -6.80 16.37 8.00
CA ALA A 114 -6.82 15.77 9.32
C ALA A 114 -8.21 15.94 9.98
N GLY A 115 -8.66 14.94 10.74
CA GLY A 115 -9.94 14.98 11.44
C GLY A 115 -10.56 13.62 11.66
N THR A 116 -11.81 13.46 11.27
CA THR A 116 -12.57 12.21 11.36
C THR A 116 -13.39 12.03 10.10
N ALA A 117 -13.39 10.82 9.55
CA ALA A 117 -14.17 10.48 8.37
C ALA A 117 -15.00 9.21 8.58
N THR A 118 -16.04 9.04 7.78
CA THR A 118 -16.80 7.79 7.71
C THR A 118 -16.00 6.76 6.91
N PHE A 119 -15.80 5.61 7.50
CA PHE A 119 -15.14 4.46 6.87
C PHE A 119 -16.17 3.34 6.67
N VAL A 120 -16.24 2.83 5.46
CA VAL A 120 -17.19 1.79 5.06
C VAL A 120 -16.48 0.44 5.08
N ARG A 121 -16.92 -0.42 5.97
CA ARG A 121 -16.46 -1.81 6.08
C ARG A 121 -17.38 -2.70 5.25
N VAL A 122 -16.84 -3.47 4.35
CA VAL A 122 -17.58 -4.46 3.57
C VAL A 122 -17.58 -5.77 4.35
N LEU A 123 -18.74 -6.16 4.87
CA LEU A 123 -18.87 -7.38 5.65
C LEU A 123 -18.60 -8.60 4.76
N ASN A 124 -17.79 -9.53 5.26
CA ASN A 124 -17.32 -10.71 4.53
C ASN A 124 -16.34 -10.45 3.37
N ASN A 125 -15.89 -9.22 3.16
CA ASN A 125 -14.79 -8.92 2.24
C ASN A 125 -13.93 -7.77 2.78
N LEU A 126 -12.97 -8.11 3.60
CA LEU A 126 -12.12 -7.16 4.33
C LEU A 126 -11.22 -6.30 3.42
N THR A 127 -10.95 -6.73 2.18
CA THR A 127 -10.17 -5.97 1.19
C THR A 127 -11.01 -4.95 0.42
N GLY A 128 -12.29 -4.83 0.73
CA GLY A 128 -13.20 -3.86 0.12
C GLY A 128 -13.45 -2.61 0.95
N ASN A 129 -12.85 -2.51 2.15
CA ASN A 129 -13.05 -1.42 3.08
C ASN A 129 -12.45 -0.12 2.53
N HIS A 130 -13.15 1.02 2.68
CA HIS A 130 -12.73 2.30 2.08
C HIS A 130 -13.32 3.51 2.82
N LEU A 131 -12.76 4.69 2.62
CA LEU A 131 -13.39 5.93 3.03
C LEU A 131 -14.67 6.18 2.20
N GLU A 132 -15.73 6.67 2.85
CA GLU A 132 -16.99 6.96 2.17
C GLU A 132 -16.80 7.97 1.04
N GLY A 133 -17.45 7.71 -0.10
CA GLY A 133 -17.38 8.58 -1.29
C GLY A 133 -16.33 8.18 -2.34
N PHE A 134 -15.37 7.31 -2.01
CA PHE A 134 -14.30 6.92 -2.94
C PHE A 134 -14.57 5.61 -3.71
N LYS A 135 -15.52 4.82 -3.25
CA LYS A 135 -15.85 3.53 -3.87
C LYS A 135 -17.32 3.17 -3.65
N ASN A 136 -17.93 2.51 -4.62
CA ASN A 136 -19.23 1.89 -4.43
C ASN A 136 -19.04 0.55 -3.72
N SER A 137 -19.72 0.40 -2.59
CA SER A 137 -19.72 -0.85 -1.82
C SER A 137 -20.57 -1.92 -2.51
N TYR A 138 -20.18 -3.16 -2.36
CA TYR A 138 -20.97 -4.32 -2.77
C TYR A 138 -21.20 -5.23 -1.57
N GLY A 139 -22.43 -5.72 -1.44
CA GLY A 139 -22.84 -6.54 -0.29
C GLY A 139 -23.15 -5.73 0.97
N PRO A 140 -23.35 -6.43 2.11
CA PRO A 140 -23.64 -5.77 3.39
C PRO A 140 -22.45 -4.96 3.87
N THR A 141 -22.71 -3.76 4.39
CA THR A 141 -21.68 -2.84 4.90
C THR A 141 -22.00 -2.40 6.33
N GLU A 142 -20.95 -2.00 7.01
CA GLU A 142 -21.00 -1.30 8.29
C GLU A 142 -20.23 0.02 8.14
N LYS A 143 -20.74 1.10 8.72
CA LYS A 143 -20.07 2.40 8.76
C LYS A 143 -19.52 2.66 10.15
N ILE A 144 -18.25 3.02 10.23
CA ILE A 144 -17.59 3.45 11.44
C ILE A 144 -16.93 4.81 11.24
N HIS A 145 -16.64 5.52 12.32
CA HIS A 145 -15.82 6.72 12.26
C HIS A 145 -14.36 6.38 12.55
N VAL A 146 -13.46 6.87 11.70
CA VAL A 146 -12.02 6.70 11.84
C VAL A 146 -11.32 8.05 11.89
N VAL A 147 -10.19 8.09 12.60
CA VAL A 147 -9.30 9.27 12.58
C VAL A 147 -8.69 9.38 11.18
N THR A 148 -8.58 10.61 10.67
CA THR A 148 -7.82 10.92 9.47
C THR A 148 -6.61 11.79 9.79
N VAL A 149 -5.52 11.59 9.04
CA VAL A 149 -4.31 12.43 9.07
C VAL A 149 -4.11 13.05 7.70
N ASP A 150 -3.64 14.31 7.68
CA ASP A 150 -3.34 14.99 6.42
C ASP A 150 -2.05 14.42 5.82
N CYS A 151 -2.14 13.94 4.59
CA CYS A 151 -0.99 13.39 3.87
C CYS A 151 0.13 14.42 3.67
N LYS A 152 -0.19 15.70 3.59
CA LYS A 152 0.80 16.77 3.44
C LYS A 152 1.77 16.86 4.63
N ASP A 153 1.33 16.44 5.82
CA ASP A 153 2.18 16.37 7.01
C ASP A 153 3.10 15.13 7.01
N LEU A 154 2.83 14.18 6.12
CA LEU A 154 3.57 12.92 6.04
C LEU A 154 4.66 12.93 4.96
N TRP A 155 4.48 13.71 3.89
CA TRP A 155 5.44 13.77 2.78
C TRP A 155 6.82 14.28 3.19
N PRO A 156 6.96 15.32 4.06
CA PRO A 156 8.26 15.84 4.44
C PRO A 156 9.13 14.80 5.14
N GLY A 157 10.32 14.57 4.60
CA GLY A 157 11.29 13.62 5.14
C GLY A 157 10.95 12.15 4.92
N THR A 158 10.01 11.84 4.03
CA THR A 158 9.72 10.50 3.53
C THR A 158 10.51 10.24 2.26
N ASP A 159 11.16 9.09 2.16
CA ASP A 159 11.94 8.68 0.98
C ASP A 159 11.09 7.82 0.03
N PHE A 160 10.14 7.06 0.59
CA PHE A 160 9.31 6.12 -0.15
C PHE A 160 7.90 6.00 0.45
N ALA A 161 6.86 5.93 -0.40
CA ALA A 161 5.49 5.66 0.02
C ALA A 161 4.87 4.50 -0.78
N LYS A 162 4.32 3.51 -0.09
CA LYS A 162 3.33 2.57 -0.66
C LYS A 162 1.96 3.12 -0.37
N ILE A 163 1.11 3.24 -1.40
CA ILE A 163 -0.22 3.84 -1.32
C ILE A 163 -1.25 2.86 -1.88
N ASP A 164 -2.11 2.38 -1.00
CA ASP A 164 -3.20 1.48 -1.33
C ASP A 164 -4.36 1.80 -0.37
N SER A 165 -5.06 2.89 -0.69
CA SER A 165 -6.08 3.51 0.17
C SER A 165 -7.50 3.22 -0.26
N GLU A 166 -7.66 2.25 -1.17
CA GLU A 166 -8.95 1.73 -1.63
C GLU A 166 -9.85 2.81 -2.31
N GLY A 167 -9.21 3.66 -3.15
CA GLY A 167 -9.87 4.62 -4.03
C GLY A 167 -9.47 6.08 -3.82
N ASN A 168 -8.76 6.41 -2.74
CA ASN A 168 -8.33 7.78 -2.44
C ASN A 168 -6.95 8.14 -3.07
N GLU A 169 -6.34 7.24 -3.84
CA GLU A 169 -4.97 7.37 -4.36
C GLU A 169 -4.79 8.65 -5.17
N ALA A 170 -5.74 8.96 -6.07
CA ALA A 170 -5.65 10.16 -6.92
C ALA A 170 -5.66 11.45 -6.09
N GLU A 171 -6.51 11.53 -5.05
CA GLU A 171 -6.58 12.70 -4.19
C GLU A 171 -5.29 12.90 -3.38
N LEU A 172 -4.70 11.80 -2.88
CA LEU A 172 -3.41 11.85 -2.21
C LEU A 172 -2.30 12.31 -3.19
N CYS A 173 -2.27 11.75 -4.40
CA CYS A 173 -1.28 12.11 -5.43
C CYS A 173 -1.36 13.60 -5.81
N LYS A 174 -2.56 14.20 -5.90
CA LYS A 174 -2.75 15.62 -6.21
C LYS A 174 -2.09 16.56 -5.20
N THR A 175 -1.81 16.09 -3.98
CA THR A 175 -1.10 16.87 -2.96
C THR A 175 0.43 16.82 -3.13
N MET A 176 0.95 15.88 -3.92
CA MET A 176 2.38 15.72 -4.17
C MET A 176 2.85 16.76 -5.20
N THR A 177 3.81 17.58 -4.83
CA THR A 177 4.41 18.57 -5.71
C THR A 177 5.68 18.04 -6.37
N ALA A 178 6.21 18.74 -7.38
CA ALA A 178 7.52 18.42 -7.95
C ALA A 178 8.63 18.47 -6.89
N GLU A 179 8.52 19.34 -5.88
CA GLU A 179 9.43 19.41 -4.74
C GLU A 179 9.34 18.14 -3.90
N THR A 180 8.14 17.72 -3.49
CA THR A 180 7.90 16.44 -2.78
C THR A 180 8.53 15.27 -3.53
N MET A 181 8.23 15.15 -4.83
CA MET A 181 8.76 14.08 -5.68
C MET A 181 10.24 14.24 -6.03
N SER A 182 10.86 15.33 -5.59
CA SER A 182 12.31 15.49 -5.75
C SER A 182 13.13 14.58 -4.82
N HIS A 183 12.56 14.17 -3.70
CA HIS A 183 13.21 13.36 -2.67
C HIS A 183 12.40 12.11 -2.27
N MET A 184 11.19 11.95 -2.76
CA MET A 184 10.32 10.82 -2.47
C MET A 184 9.97 10.06 -3.75
N ASP A 185 9.96 8.75 -3.67
CA ASP A 185 9.36 7.86 -4.67
C ASP A 185 8.10 7.24 -4.08
N CYS A 186 7.19 6.76 -4.94
CA CYS A 186 6.05 5.99 -4.45
C CYS A 186 5.67 4.85 -5.38
N VAL A 187 5.05 3.82 -4.81
CA VAL A 187 4.30 2.78 -5.51
C VAL A 187 2.86 2.84 -5.06
N LEU A 188 1.94 2.77 -6.01
CA LEU A 188 0.52 2.86 -5.71
C LEU A 188 -0.30 1.86 -6.50
N GLU A 189 -1.38 1.38 -5.90
CA GLU A 189 -2.42 0.64 -6.59
C GLU A 189 -3.29 1.61 -7.41
N VAL A 190 -3.62 1.25 -8.64
CA VAL A 190 -4.51 2.05 -9.49
C VAL A 190 -5.81 1.27 -9.70
N ARG A 191 -6.92 1.80 -9.21
CA ARG A 191 -8.15 1.03 -9.09
C ARG A 191 -9.01 0.97 -10.35
N ASN A 192 -9.10 2.06 -11.09
CA ASN A 192 -9.95 2.18 -12.27
C ASN A 192 -9.44 3.26 -13.22
N GLY A 193 -10.04 3.34 -14.41
CA GLY A 193 -9.61 4.27 -15.44
C GLY A 193 -9.73 5.75 -15.06
N GLU A 194 -10.68 6.14 -14.21
CA GLU A 194 -10.81 7.53 -13.76
C GLU A 194 -9.70 7.90 -12.77
N ASN A 195 -9.42 7.01 -11.80
CA ASN A 195 -8.30 7.15 -10.88
C ASN A 195 -6.97 7.19 -11.65
N ALA A 196 -6.78 6.31 -12.63
CA ALA A 196 -5.62 6.29 -13.52
C ALA A 196 -5.44 7.62 -14.27
N ARG A 197 -6.53 8.19 -14.81
CA ARG A 197 -6.48 9.44 -15.56
C ARG A 197 -6.03 10.61 -14.71
N GLN A 198 -6.62 10.77 -13.53
CA GLN A 198 -6.27 11.86 -12.61
C GLN A 198 -4.81 11.77 -12.15
N ILE A 199 -4.31 10.56 -11.85
CA ILE A 199 -2.92 10.31 -11.49
C ILE A 199 -1.99 10.63 -12.66
N PHE A 200 -2.31 10.15 -13.86
CA PHE A 200 -1.52 10.39 -15.08
C PHE A 200 -1.40 11.89 -15.41
N GLU A 201 -2.53 12.61 -15.41
CA GLU A 201 -2.57 14.03 -15.70
C GLU A 201 -1.78 14.84 -14.67
N HIS A 202 -1.91 14.50 -13.37
CA HIS A 202 -1.19 15.18 -12.31
C HIS A 202 0.33 15.04 -12.44
N PHE A 203 0.84 13.80 -12.53
CA PHE A 203 2.29 13.60 -12.58
C PHE A 203 2.93 14.08 -13.88
N ASN A 204 2.21 14.03 -15.01
CA ASN A 204 2.66 14.66 -16.25
C ASN A 204 2.72 16.19 -16.11
N ALA A 205 1.72 16.83 -15.49
CA ALA A 205 1.72 18.27 -15.29
C ALA A 205 2.87 18.78 -14.43
N ILE A 206 3.31 18.00 -13.43
CA ILE A 206 4.47 18.34 -12.59
C ILE A 206 5.79 17.74 -13.08
N GLY A 207 5.80 17.07 -14.25
CA GLY A 207 6.98 16.55 -14.90
C GLY A 207 7.66 15.36 -14.19
N VAL A 208 6.90 14.57 -13.43
CA VAL A 208 7.43 13.41 -12.68
C VAL A 208 7.19 12.13 -13.47
N PRO A 209 8.26 11.35 -13.77
CA PRO A 209 8.13 10.08 -14.51
C PRO A 209 7.35 9.02 -13.74
N MET A 210 6.68 8.16 -14.51
CA MET A 210 5.89 7.01 -14.04
C MET A 210 6.36 5.73 -14.72
N TRP A 211 6.26 4.59 -14.02
CA TRP A 211 6.55 3.24 -14.54
C TRP A 211 5.41 2.29 -14.17
N SER A 212 4.96 1.51 -15.13
CA SER A 212 3.78 0.66 -14.99
C SER A 212 4.15 -0.82 -14.91
N GLN A 213 3.65 -1.49 -13.89
CA GLN A 213 3.78 -2.95 -13.76
C GLN A 213 3.10 -3.69 -14.90
N LYS A 214 1.98 -3.16 -15.41
CA LYS A 214 1.29 -3.64 -16.62
C LYS A 214 2.22 -3.74 -17.85
N LYS A 215 3.27 -2.93 -17.88
CA LYS A 215 4.27 -2.84 -18.94
C LYS A 215 5.64 -3.36 -18.48
N ASP A 216 5.69 -4.33 -17.59
CA ASP A 216 6.93 -4.88 -17.04
C ASP A 216 7.85 -3.78 -16.45
N TRP A 217 7.27 -2.84 -15.75
CA TRP A 217 7.95 -1.69 -15.16
C TRP A 217 8.67 -0.78 -16.17
N GLN A 218 8.20 -0.77 -17.41
CA GLN A 218 8.63 0.22 -18.39
C GLN A 218 8.01 1.59 -18.10
N ARG A 219 8.67 2.62 -18.59
CA ARG A 219 8.20 3.99 -18.44
C ARG A 219 6.85 4.19 -19.13
N VAL A 220 5.92 4.84 -18.44
CA VAL A 220 4.65 5.28 -18.98
C VAL A 220 4.91 6.45 -19.94
N ILE A 221 4.51 6.31 -21.17
CA ILE A 221 4.63 7.34 -22.22
C ILE A 221 3.25 7.89 -22.56
N ASN A 222 2.25 7.00 -22.66
CA ASN A 222 0.88 7.33 -23.00
C ASN A 222 -0.08 6.84 -21.91
N PHE A 223 -1.29 7.38 -21.90
CA PHE A 223 -2.31 6.96 -20.93
C PHE A 223 -2.62 5.45 -20.98
N ASP A 224 -2.57 4.84 -22.15
CA ASP A 224 -2.83 3.39 -22.31
C ASP A 224 -1.78 2.50 -21.63
N ASP A 225 -0.62 3.05 -21.29
CA ASP A 225 0.41 2.36 -20.52
C ASP A 225 0.08 2.27 -19.03
N MET A 226 -0.86 3.09 -18.53
CA MET A 226 -1.28 3.08 -17.14
C MET A 226 -2.00 1.78 -16.76
N PRO A 227 -1.80 1.25 -15.54
CA PRO A 227 -2.72 0.26 -15.02
C PRO A 227 -4.08 0.92 -14.80
N MET A 228 -5.16 0.22 -15.17
CA MET A 228 -6.53 0.72 -15.08
C MET A 228 -7.42 -0.16 -14.19
N ALA A 229 -6.83 -1.15 -13.56
CA ALA A 229 -7.50 -2.05 -12.61
C ALA A 229 -6.44 -2.75 -11.75
N ASN A 230 -6.80 -3.14 -10.53
CA ASN A 230 -5.92 -3.82 -9.57
C ASN A 230 -5.18 -5.03 -10.18
N ARG A 231 -5.86 -5.81 -11.05
CA ARG A 231 -5.28 -6.97 -11.73
C ARG A 231 -4.17 -6.63 -12.74
N GLU A 232 -4.04 -5.37 -13.12
CA GLU A 232 -3.00 -4.90 -14.05
C GLU A 232 -1.71 -4.49 -13.32
N GLY A 233 -1.71 -4.61 -11.99
CA GLY A 233 -0.56 -4.30 -11.14
C GLY A 233 -0.51 -2.85 -10.70
N SER A 234 0.65 -2.44 -10.20
CA SER A 234 0.89 -1.15 -9.56
C SER A 234 1.57 -0.15 -10.50
N LEU A 235 1.48 1.12 -10.12
CA LEU A 235 2.22 2.21 -10.73
C LEU A 235 3.36 2.64 -9.79
N PHE A 236 4.56 2.77 -10.31
CA PHE A 236 5.66 3.41 -9.60
C PHE A 236 5.87 4.83 -10.13
N VAL A 237 6.10 5.77 -9.23
CA VAL A 237 6.33 7.18 -9.54
C VAL A 237 7.60 7.66 -8.83
N GLY A 238 8.51 8.29 -9.57
CA GLY A 238 9.77 8.78 -9.01
C GLY A 238 10.72 9.31 -10.08
N LYS A 239 11.87 9.84 -9.71
CA LYS A 239 12.87 10.36 -10.68
C LYS A 239 13.58 9.27 -11.48
N LYS A 240 13.77 8.11 -10.86
CA LYS A 240 14.40 6.94 -11.47
C LYS A 240 13.44 5.77 -11.44
N GLY A 241 13.60 4.82 -12.33
CA GLY A 241 12.76 3.63 -12.35
C GLY A 241 12.86 2.79 -11.07
N PRO A 242 11.91 1.87 -10.88
CA PRO A 242 11.86 1.03 -9.67
C PRO A 242 13.02 0.05 -9.56
N PHE A 243 13.70 -0.25 -10.66
CA PHE A 243 14.85 -1.16 -10.74
C PHE A 243 16.11 -0.46 -11.30
N ALA A 244 16.26 0.86 -11.05
CA ALA A 244 17.38 1.67 -11.55
C ALA A 244 18.54 1.75 -10.54
#